data_acefc39d54fc615606f50627fe30c7d6
#
_entry.id   acefc39d54fc615606f50627fe30c7d6
#
_cell.length_a   1.000
_cell.length_b   1.000
_cell.length_c   1.000
_cell.angle_alpha   90.00
_cell.angle_beta   90.00
_cell.angle_gamma   90.00
#
_symmetry.space_group_name_H-M   'P 1'
#
loop_
_entity.id
_entity.type
_entity.pdbx_description
1 polymer ?
#
loop_
_entity_poly.entity_id
_entity_poly.type
_entity_poly.pdbx_seq_one_letter_code
_entity_poly.pdbx_strand_id
1 'polypeptide(L)'
;MRLVRRGLRVLLVAGVTVAMAPLEADQRPPLVLSQLTWFDRAGKQLGKVGPLADHGNLELSPDGSRVAVAVADRTLGTRNIWMYETGSATREQFTTDPADENWLIFSPDGSRVVMNTFSPAQSGLFTSAAAMAMPRRLLLDAPSGAWPVSWSPDGSSILVVTNSPKMGNDIWALSLAGDPTPKAFQRTEASENWAAFSPDGHWVAFSSTAGSDVPEVYVTSFPTPGQAWRISADGGTQARWRRDGKEIFYVAPDRELMSAAVTLDRDSVRVDRIEPLFTMRFPYGAYHAFDVARDGQRFLVNTAIGSAGAPQQAALLPEKARQ
;
A
#
# COMPACT_ATOMS: atom_id res chain seq x y z
N MET A 1 61.47 -16.81 -43.79
CA MET A 1 60.99 -16.58 -42.44
C MET A 1 60.21 -15.27 -42.45
N ARG A 2 58.86 -15.34 -42.57
CA ARG A 2 57.97 -14.13 -42.64
C ARG A 2 57.25 -14.00 -41.31
N LEU A 3 57.49 -12.91 -40.59
CA LEU A 3 56.76 -12.54 -39.36
C LEU A 3 55.41 -11.95 -39.75
N VAL A 4 54.32 -12.58 -39.23
CA VAL A 4 52.98 -12.07 -39.31
C VAL A 4 52.69 -11.25 -38.04
N ARG A 5 52.55 -9.92 -38.19
CA ARG A 5 52.07 -9.02 -37.13
C ARG A 5 50.56 -9.14 -37.04
N ARG A 6 50.02 -9.64 -35.92
CA ARG A 6 48.60 -9.56 -35.56
C ARG A 6 48.31 -8.19 -34.94
N GLY A 7 47.54 -7.39 -35.65
CA GLY A 7 47.02 -6.13 -35.13
C GLY A 7 45.84 -6.36 -34.16
N LEU A 8 45.96 -5.84 -32.97
CA LEU A 8 44.92 -5.77 -31.95
C LEU A 8 43.92 -4.65 -32.34
N ARG A 9 42.70 -5.03 -32.73
CA ARG A 9 41.61 -4.06 -32.93
C ARG A 9 40.96 -3.81 -31.58
N VAL A 10 41.15 -2.63 -31.02
CA VAL A 10 40.39 -2.12 -29.87
C VAL A 10 39.01 -1.67 -30.38
N LEU A 11 37.95 -2.36 -30.02
CA LEU A 11 36.60 -1.89 -30.20
C LEU A 11 36.28 -0.84 -29.11
N LEU A 12 36.19 0.43 -29.52
CA LEU A 12 35.58 1.46 -28.69
C LEU A 12 34.07 1.23 -28.67
N VAL A 13 33.52 0.78 -27.54
CA VAL A 13 32.09 0.80 -27.28
C VAL A 13 31.76 2.23 -26.86
N ALA A 14 31.14 2.99 -27.75
CA ALA A 14 30.57 4.29 -27.41
C ALA A 14 29.37 4.05 -26.47
N GLY A 15 29.53 4.39 -25.19
CA GLY A 15 28.45 4.43 -24.24
C GLY A 15 27.45 5.53 -24.63
N VAL A 16 26.27 5.14 -25.07
CA VAL A 16 25.16 6.07 -25.26
C VAL A 16 24.59 6.36 -23.86
N THR A 17 24.99 7.48 -23.29
CA THR A 17 24.33 8.05 -22.12
C THR A 17 23.01 8.64 -22.61
N VAL A 18 21.90 7.91 -22.43
CA VAL A 18 20.57 8.47 -22.62
C VAL A 18 20.32 9.41 -21.44
N ALA A 19 20.59 10.69 -21.65
CA ALA A 19 20.10 11.72 -20.74
C ALA A 19 18.56 11.74 -20.86
N MET A 20 17.87 11.30 -19.84
CA MET A 20 16.42 11.52 -19.75
C MET A 20 16.20 13.03 -19.67
N ALA A 21 15.70 13.62 -20.75
CA ALA A 21 15.25 15.00 -20.74
C ALA A 21 14.11 15.14 -19.71
N PRO A 22 14.07 16.24 -18.94
CA PRO A 22 12.94 16.50 -18.06
C PRO A 22 11.66 16.55 -18.94
N LEU A 23 10.63 15.78 -18.55
CA LEU A 23 9.33 15.82 -19.21
C LEU A 23 8.85 17.29 -19.27
N GLU A 24 8.53 17.77 -20.47
CA GLU A 24 7.94 19.10 -20.63
C GLU A 24 6.70 19.23 -19.76
N ALA A 25 6.45 20.44 -19.21
CA ALA A 25 5.37 20.68 -18.24
C ALA A 25 3.98 20.24 -18.72
N ASP A 26 3.78 20.10 -20.03
CA ASP A 26 2.54 19.69 -20.69
C ASP A 26 2.31 18.17 -20.73
N GLN A 27 3.31 17.33 -20.41
CA GLN A 27 3.21 15.86 -20.37
C GLN A 27 3.04 15.29 -18.96
N ARG A 28 3.01 16.14 -17.94
CA ARG A 28 2.82 15.68 -16.57
C ARG A 28 1.35 15.33 -16.32
N PRO A 29 1.08 14.20 -15.61
CA PRO A 29 -0.29 13.89 -15.25
C PRO A 29 -0.93 15.05 -14.46
N PRO A 30 -2.24 15.29 -14.63
CA PRO A 30 -2.94 16.36 -13.93
C PRO A 30 -2.80 16.18 -12.41
N LEU A 31 -2.68 17.31 -11.70
CA LEU A 31 -2.62 17.33 -10.25
C LEU A 31 -3.96 16.85 -9.67
N VAL A 32 -3.93 15.79 -8.90
CA VAL A 32 -5.11 15.29 -8.18
C VAL A 32 -5.04 15.77 -6.74
N LEU A 33 -5.53 16.99 -6.50
CA LEU A 33 -5.57 17.54 -5.16
C LEU A 33 -6.54 16.75 -4.28
N SER A 34 -6.08 16.45 -3.07
CA SER A 34 -6.87 15.80 -2.05
C SER A 34 -6.60 16.40 -0.66
N GLN A 35 -7.48 16.09 0.29
CA GLN A 35 -7.40 16.51 1.68
C GLN A 35 -7.56 15.29 2.58
N LEU A 36 -6.62 15.08 3.49
CA LEU A 36 -6.83 14.08 4.54
C LEU A 36 -7.92 14.60 5.47
N THR A 37 -8.99 13.82 5.62
CA THR A 37 -10.21 14.24 6.32
C THR A 37 -10.70 13.14 7.26
N TRP A 38 -10.96 13.50 8.49
CA TRP A 38 -11.60 12.63 9.48
C TRP A 38 -13.10 12.57 9.27
N PHE A 39 -13.66 11.36 9.28
CA PHE A 39 -15.10 11.09 9.25
C PHE A 39 -15.50 10.21 10.44
N ASP A 40 -16.74 10.34 10.92
CA ASP A 40 -17.35 9.36 11.80
C ASP A 40 -18.02 8.22 11.01
N ARG A 41 -18.62 7.25 11.71
CA ARG A 41 -19.28 6.10 11.08
C ARG A 41 -20.50 6.48 10.21
N ALA A 42 -21.10 7.63 10.44
CA ALA A 42 -22.21 8.15 9.63
C ALA A 42 -21.75 8.99 8.43
N GLY A 43 -20.42 9.09 8.18
CA GLY A 43 -19.86 9.90 7.10
C GLY A 43 -19.86 11.41 7.39
N LYS A 44 -20.09 11.82 8.64
CA LYS A 44 -19.97 13.22 9.03
C LYS A 44 -18.49 13.59 9.14
N GLN A 45 -18.10 14.68 8.45
CA GLN A 45 -16.76 15.23 8.54
C GLN A 45 -16.50 15.80 9.94
N LEU A 46 -15.40 15.37 10.57
CA LEU A 46 -14.98 15.78 11.91
C LEU A 46 -13.84 16.79 11.89
N GLY A 47 -12.96 16.74 10.88
CA GLY A 47 -11.81 17.63 10.79
C GLY A 47 -10.90 17.28 9.62
N LYS A 48 -9.86 18.09 9.44
CA LYS A 48 -8.85 17.93 8.38
C LYS A 48 -7.47 17.73 8.99
N VAL A 49 -6.61 17.00 8.29
CA VAL A 49 -5.21 16.77 8.66
C VAL A 49 -4.32 17.26 7.52
N GLY A 50 -3.32 18.07 7.83
CA GLY A 50 -2.39 18.60 6.85
C GLY A 50 -2.99 19.52 5.80
N PRO A 51 -2.23 19.95 4.79
CA PRO A 51 -2.67 20.82 3.70
C PRO A 51 -3.36 20.05 2.57
N LEU A 52 -3.88 20.78 1.60
CA LEU A 52 -4.19 20.26 0.27
C LEU A 52 -2.89 19.88 -0.44
N ALA A 53 -2.81 18.67 -0.97
CA ALA A 53 -1.70 18.18 -1.77
C ALA A 53 -2.14 17.04 -2.69
N ASP A 54 -1.25 16.56 -3.55
CA ASP A 54 -1.43 15.30 -4.27
C ASP A 54 -0.97 14.15 -3.36
N HIS A 55 -1.90 13.70 -2.50
CA HIS A 55 -1.64 12.62 -1.56
C HIS A 55 -1.82 11.25 -2.23
N GLY A 56 -0.87 10.35 -1.98
CA GLY A 56 -0.96 8.93 -2.32
C GLY A 56 -1.50 8.09 -1.16
N ASN A 57 -0.80 7.01 -0.84
CA ASN A 57 -1.16 6.12 0.25
C ASN A 57 -0.92 6.77 1.62
N LEU A 58 -1.73 6.37 2.59
CA LEU A 58 -1.63 6.85 3.97
C LEU A 58 -1.63 5.69 4.96
N GLU A 59 -1.02 5.89 6.12
CA GLU A 59 -0.97 4.93 7.23
C GLU A 59 -0.93 5.69 8.56
N LEU A 60 -1.85 5.39 9.48
CA LEU A 60 -1.83 5.95 10.83
C LEU A 60 -0.76 5.28 11.69
N SER A 61 -0.08 6.07 12.53
CA SER A 61 0.77 5.49 13.58
C SER A 61 -0.07 4.67 14.56
N PRO A 62 0.49 3.64 15.22
CA PRO A 62 -0.27 2.75 16.12
C PRO A 62 -0.97 3.46 17.27
N ASP A 63 -0.49 4.62 17.70
CA ASP A 63 -1.12 5.47 18.70
C ASP A 63 -2.14 6.47 18.12
N GLY A 64 -2.18 6.60 16.79
CA GLY A 64 -3.06 7.50 16.05
C GLY A 64 -2.65 8.97 16.12
N SER A 65 -1.49 9.30 16.70
CA SER A 65 -1.02 10.69 16.84
C SER A 65 -0.49 11.27 15.53
N ARG A 66 -0.01 10.41 14.62
CA ARG A 66 0.56 10.80 13.32
C ARG A 66 -0.03 10.00 12.18
N VAL A 67 0.04 10.54 10.98
CA VAL A 67 -0.18 9.81 9.73
C VAL A 67 1.03 9.99 8.82
N ALA A 68 1.56 8.87 8.33
CA ALA A 68 2.49 8.87 7.20
C ALA A 68 1.70 8.94 5.91
N VAL A 69 2.11 9.78 4.98
CA VAL A 69 1.42 9.95 3.71
C VAL A 69 2.43 10.20 2.59
N ALA A 70 2.26 9.52 1.46
CA ALA A 70 3.02 9.80 0.25
C ALA A 70 2.51 11.09 -0.40
N VAL A 71 3.40 12.02 -0.71
CA VAL A 71 3.05 13.31 -1.34
C VAL A 71 3.88 13.49 -2.60
N ALA A 72 3.22 13.81 -3.71
CA ALA A 72 3.91 14.03 -4.98
C ALA A 72 4.80 15.27 -4.94
N ASP A 73 6.07 15.09 -5.31
CA ASP A 73 6.98 16.17 -5.65
C ASP A 73 6.98 16.38 -7.16
N ARG A 74 6.34 17.44 -7.60
CA ARG A 74 6.22 17.75 -9.02
C ARG A 74 7.54 18.17 -9.68
N THR A 75 8.51 18.60 -8.91
CA THR A 75 9.81 19.00 -9.43
C THR A 75 10.63 17.76 -9.79
N LEU A 76 10.59 16.76 -8.90
CA LEU A 76 11.31 15.50 -9.10
C LEU A 76 10.51 14.47 -9.91
N GLY A 77 9.18 14.58 -9.95
CA GLY A 77 8.29 13.59 -10.58
C GLY A 77 8.15 12.30 -9.75
N THR A 78 8.51 12.34 -8.48
CA THR A 78 8.47 11.24 -7.51
C THR A 78 7.53 11.57 -6.37
N ARG A 79 7.31 10.62 -5.46
CA ARG A 79 6.62 10.84 -4.19
C ARG A 79 7.62 10.71 -3.05
N ASN A 80 7.43 11.55 -2.04
CA ASN A 80 8.14 11.46 -0.77
C ASN A 80 7.16 11.20 0.36
N ILE A 81 7.62 10.56 1.43
CA ILE A 81 6.82 10.34 2.63
C ILE A 81 6.89 11.60 3.52
N TRP A 82 5.72 12.02 3.96
CA TRP A 82 5.53 13.07 4.94
C TRP A 82 4.87 12.51 6.20
N MET A 83 5.23 13.03 7.35
CA MET A 83 4.58 12.77 8.63
C MET A 83 3.74 13.99 9.01
N TYR A 84 2.42 13.79 9.22
CA TYR A 84 1.52 14.83 9.69
C TYR A 84 1.01 14.46 11.08
N GLU A 85 1.00 15.43 11.99
CA GLU A 85 0.34 15.28 13.29
C GLU A 85 -1.19 15.31 13.09
N THR A 86 -1.90 14.34 13.64
CA THR A 86 -3.36 14.23 13.44
C THR A 86 -4.16 15.25 14.26
N GLY A 87 -3.57 15.80 15.32
CA GLY A 87 -4.19 16.75 16.23
C GLY A 87 -3.70 18.20 16.07
N SER A 88 -2.80 18.48 15.13
CA SER A 88 -2.23 19.81 14.92
C SER A 88 -1.97 20.09 13.44
N ALA A 89 -1.48 21.29 13.11
CA ALA A 89 -1.01 21.63 11.77
C ALA A 89 0.46 21.23 11.51
N THR A 90 1.12 20.59 12.46
CA THR A 90 2.52 20.22 12.36
C THR A 90 2.71 19.11 11.33
N ARG A 91 3.72 19.29 10.51
CA ARG A 91 4.12 18.30 9.49
C ARG A 91 5.61 18.39 9.24
N GLU A 92 6.21 17.28 8.85
CA GLU A 92 7.61 17.22 8.42
C GLU A 92 7.75 16.30 7.19
N GLN A 93 8.69 16.62 6.34
CA GLN A 93 9.08 15.74 5.26
C GLN A 93 9.97 14.64 5.84
N PHE A 94 9.50 13.40 5.78
CA PHE A 94 10.21 12.26 6.37
C PHE A 94 11.33 11.77 5.43
N THR A 95 11.05 11.63 4.13
CA THR A 95 12.06 11.26 3.14
C THR A 95 12.39 12.43 2.23
N THR A 96 13.66 12.61 1.88
CA THR A 96 14.18 13.79 1.15
C THR A 96 15.05 13.43 -0.06
N ASP A 97 15.28 12.15 -0.30
CA ASP A 97 16.06 11.71 -1.46
C ASP A 97 15.19 11.67 -2.75
N PRO A 98 15.80 11.62 -3.93
CA PRO A 98 15.08 11.69 -5.20
C PRO A 98 14.41 10.37 -5.61
N ALA A 99 14.32 9.40 -4.71
CA ALA A 99 13.64 8.14 -4.96
C ALA A 99 12.11 8.31 -4.94
N ASP A 100 11.37 7.37 -5.54
CA ASP A 100 9.92 7.32 -5.44
C ASP A 100 9.52 6.41 -4.27
N GLU A 101 8.84 6.96 -3.27
CA GLU A 101 8.40 6.29 -2.07
C GLU A 101 6.91 6.49 -1.89
N ASN A 102 6.15 5.40 -1.94
CA ASN A 102 4.69 5.48 -1.99
C ASN A 102 3.98 4.66 -0.91
N TRP A 103 4.69 3.71 -0.27
CA TRP A 103 4.17 2.90 0.81
C TRP A 103 5.06 2.97 2.04
N LEU A 104 4.42 3.13 3.18
CA LEU A 104 5.06 3.03 4.48
C LEU A 104 4.11 2.33 5.44
N ILE A 105 4.64 1.44 6.28
CA ILE A 105 3.95 0.87 7.43
C ILE A 105 4.75 1.10 8.70
N PHE A 106 4.05 1.27 9.83
CA PHE A 106 4.67 1.37 11.15
C PHE A 106 4.84 0.00 11.80
N SER A 107 5.91 -0.15 12.61
CA SER A 107 5.98 -1.26 13.57
C SER A 107 4.87 -1.14 14.62
N PRO A 108 4.44 -2.25 15.25
CA PRO A 108 3.33 -2.25 16.23
C PRO A 108 3.56 -1.34 17.42
N ASP A 109 4.82 -1.11 17.81
CA ASP A 109 5.24 -0.19 18.87
C ASP A 109 5.42 1.27 18.39
N GLY A 110 5.29 1.51 17.09
CA GLY A 110 5.47 2.82 16.47
C GLY A 110 6.92 3.33 16.41
N SER A 111 7.91 2.53 16.83
CA SER A 111 9.31 2.98 16.90
C SER A 111 10.06 2.92 15.58
N ARG A 112 9.59 2.07 14.64
CA ARG A 112 10.19 1.85 13.32
C ARG A 112 9.16 1.96 12.22
N VAL A 113 9.68 2.12 11.01
CA VAL A 113 8.91 2.05 9.77
C VAL A 113 9.58 1.11 8.78
N VAL A 114 8.76 0.54 7.91
CA VAL A 114 9.21 -0.09 6.67
C VAL A 114 8.56 0.63 5.51
N MET A 115 9.38 0.99 4.52
CA MET A 115 8.92 1.69 3.33
C MET A 115 9.45 1.02 2.07
N ASN A 116 8.73 1.14 0.97
CA ASN A 116 9.28 0.83 -0.34
C ASN A 116 10.05 2.03 -0.89
N THR A 117 11.06 1.75 -1.69
CA THR A 117 11.84 2.76 -2.38
C THR A 117 12.09 2.28 -3.80
N PHE A 118 11.82 3.14 -4.78
CA PHE A 118 12.15 2.91 -6.17
C PHE A 118 13.16 3.95 -6.63
N SER A 119 14.36 3.50 -6.99
CA SER A 119 15.38 4.37 -7.58
C SER A 119 16.23 3.59 -8.57
N PRO A 120 16.91 4.27 -9.53
CA PRO A 120 17.84 3.61 -10.43
C PRO A 120 19.02 2.94 -9.73
N ALA A 121 19.38 3.40 -8.51
CA ALA A 121 20.48 2.84 -7.75
C ALA A 121 20.09 1.57 -7.00
N GLN A 122 18.91 1.57 -6.39
CA GLN A 122 18.43 0.42 -5.62
C GLN A 122 16.91 0.53 -5.38
N SER A 123 16.20 -0.55 -5.63
CA SER A 123 14.76 -0.66 -5.37
C SER A 123 14.49 -1.79 -4.39
N GLY A 124 13.58 -1.58 -3.43
CA GLY A 124 13.26 -2.60 -2.45
C GLY A 124 12.57 -2.06 -1.21
N LEU A 125 12.59 -2.85 -0.15
CA LEU A 125 12.06 -2.47 1.16
C LEU A 125 13.19 -2.05 2.09
N PHE A 126 13.00 -0.91 2.72
CA PHE A 126 13.93 -0.34 3.70
C PHE A 126 13.25 -0.13 5.04
N THR A 127 14.01 -0.27 6.12
CA THR A 127 13.56 0.08 7.48
C THR A 127 14.42 1.19 8.07
N SER A 128 13.78 2.06 8.84
CA SER A 128 14.41 3.10 9.63
C SER A 128 13.67 3.32 10.96
N ALA A 129 14.22 4.17 11.84
CA ALA A 129 13.48 4.67 12.99
C ALA A 129 12.30 5.55 12.51
N ALA A 130 11.16 5.48 13.20
CA ALA A 130 9.99 6.30 12.87
C ALA A 130 10.16 7.80 13.18
N ALA A 131 11.23 8.15 13.92
CA ALA A 131 11.58 9.53 14.21
C ALA A 131 12.43 10.19 13.11
N MET A 132 13.05 9.38 12.22
CA MET A 132 13.90 9.89 11.13
C MET A 132 14.07 8.84 10.02
N ALA A 133 14.04 9.27 8.76
CA ALA A 133 14.20 8.36 7.62
C ALA A 133 15.61 7.79 7.45
N MET A 134 16.62 8.46 8.00
CA MET A 134 18.02 8.07 7.84
C MET A 134 18.74 7.92 9.19
N PRO A 135 19.65 6.96 9.36
CA PRO A 135 20.03 5.95 8.38
C PRO A 135 18.94 4.89 8.18
N ARG A 136 18.81 4.40 6.95
CA ARG A 136 17.91 3.29 6.61
C ARG A 136 18.68 2.02 6.26
N ARG A 137 18.12 0.87 6.55
CA ARG A 137 18.69 -0.44 6.26
C ARG A 137 17.82 -1.17 5.25
N LEU A 138 18.45 -1.73 4.21
CA LEU A 138 17.77 -2.63 3.27
C LEU A 138 17.26 -3.87 4.00
N LEU A 139 15.99 -4.19 3.83
CA LEU A 139 15.34 -5.41 4.31
C LEU A 139 15.19 -6.44 3.20
N LEU A 140 14.81 -5.99 2.01
CA LEU A 140 14.54 -6.84 0.86
C LEU A 140 14.92 -6.10 -0.41
N ASP A 141 15.83 -6.68 -1.19
CA ASP A 141 16.11 -6.23 -2.56
C ASP A 141 14.99 -6.70 -3.48
N ALA A 142 14.32 -5.77 -4.15
CA ALA A 142 13.15 -6.05 -4.97
C ALA A 142 13.11 -5.14 -6.20
N PRO A 143 13.96 -5.38 -7.21
CA PRO A 143 14.03 -4.54 -8.41
C PRO A 143 12.73 -4.53 -9.22
N SER A 144 11.91 -5.58 -9.14
CA SER A 144 10.59 -5.64 -9.77
C SER A 144 9.47 -5.00 -8.94
N GLY A 145 9.78 -4.48 -7.76
CA GLY A 145 8.84 -3.87 -6.84
C GLY A 145 8.34 -4.81 -5.75
N ALA A 146 8.23 -4.26 -4.55
CA ALA A 146 7.60 -4.87 -3.40
C ALA A 146 6.95 -3.76 -2.56
N TRP A 147 5.78 -4.05 -2.00
CA TRP A 147 5.01 -3.09 -1.21
C TRP A 147 4.73 -3.69 0.17
N PRO A 148 5.22 -3.06 1.25
CA PRO A 148 4.90 -3.51 2.60
C PRO A 148 3.44 -3.12 2.90
N VAL A 149 2.61 -4.08 3.35
CA VAL A 149 1.18 -3.84 3.53
C VAL A 149 0.70 -4.01 4.97
N SER A 150 1.39 -4.81 5.79
CA SER A 150 1.04 -4.98 7.19
C SER A 150 2.20 -5.55 8.00
N TRP A 151 2.31 -5.14 9.26
CA TRP A 151 3.27 -5.67 10.23
C TRP A 151 2.54 -6.51 11.27
N SER A 152 3.05 -7.72 11.60
CA SER A 152 2.43 -8.57 12.60
C SER A 152 2.47 -7.91 13.99
N PRO A 153 1.43 -8.08 14.83
CA PRO A 153 1.35 -7.42 16.14
C PRO A 153 2.48 -7.75 17.10
N ASP A 154 3.10 -8.93 16.95
CA ASP A 154 4.28 -9.36 17.72
C ASP A 154 5.60 -8.78 17.19
N GLY A 155 5.56 -8.05 16.08
CA GLY A 155 6.72 -7.43 15.44
C GLY A 155 7.63 -8.39 14.68
N SER A 156 7.29 -9.67 14.55
CA SER A 156 8.16 -10.70 13.97
C SER A 156 8.11 -10.83 12.46
N SER A 157 7.04 -10.37 11.82
CA SER A 157 6.79 -10.59 10.40
C SER A 157 6.16 -9.38 9.71
N ILE A 158 6.39 -9.25 8.40
CA ILE A 158 5.76 -8.26 7.54
C ILE A 158 5.08 -8.99 6.37
N LEU A 159 3.86 -8.59 6.02
CA LEU A 159 3.24 -8.96 4.76
C LEU A 159 3.68 -8.00 3.68
N VAL A 160 4.02 -8.56 2.54
CA VAL A 160 4.54 -7.86 1.38
C VAL A 160 3.75 -8.30 0.15
N VAL A 161 3.33 -7.34 -0.67
CA VAL A 161 2.77 -7.62 -1.98
C VAL A 161 3.86 -7.45 -3.03
N THR A 162 3.93 -8.39 -3.98
CA THR A 162 4.78 -8.28 -5.18
C THR A 162 3.94 -8.49 -6.43
N ASN A 163 4.36 -7.88 -7.53
CA ASN A 163 3.72 -8.11 -8.82
C ASN A 163 4.39 -9.25 -9.58
N SER A 164 3.59 -10.20 -10.03
CA SER A 164 4.00 -11.24 -10.96
C SER A 164 3.46 -10.94 -12.35
N PRO A 165 4.31 -10.78 -13.39
CA PRO A 165 3.84 -10.46 -14.74
C PRO A 165 2.87 -11.47 -15.35
N LYS A 166 2.81 -12.69 -14.81
CA LYS A 166 1.97 -13.79 -15.32
C LYS A 166 0.72 -14.07 -14.49
N MET A 167 0.76 -13.75 -13.19
CA MET A 167 -0.24 -14.23 -12.22
C MET A 167 -0.90 -13.08 -11.44
N GLY A 168 -0.57 -11.81 -11.73
CA GLY A 168 -1.06 -10.67 -10.95
C GLY A 168 -0.22 -10.43 -9.69
N ASN A 169 -0.84 -9.94 -8.63
CA ASN A 169 -0.16 -9.68 -7.36
C ASN A 169 -0.25 -10.90 -6.44
N ASP A 170 0.83 -11.14 -5.70
CA ASP A 170 0.96 -12.21 -4.71
C ASP A 170 1.30 -11.62 -3.33
N ILE A 171 0.83 -12.26 -2.26
CA ILE A 171 1.17 -11.89 -0.88
C ILE A 171 2.24 -12.83 -0.33
N TRP A 172 3.31 -12.24 0.22
CA TRP A 172 4.42 -12.93 0.84
C TRP A 172 4.55 -12.53 2.30
N ALA A 173 5.02 -13.45 3.13
CA ALA A 173 5.42 -13.18 4.50
C ALA A 173 6.94 -13.08 4.60
N LEU A 174 7.44 -11.95 5.11
CA LEU A 174 8.86 -11.70 5.36
C LEU A 174 9.11 -11.77 6.86
N SER A 175 9.91 -12.74 7.30
CA SER A 175 10.36 -12.83 8.70
C SER A 175 11.39 -11.73 9.00
N LEU A 176 11.28 -11.09 10.15
CA LEU A 176 12.26 -10.10 10.63
C LEU A 176 13.29 -10.72 11.59
N ALA A 177 13.10 -12.00 11.97
CA ALA A 177 14.04 -12.76 12.78
C ALA A 177 14.93 -13.63 11.87
N GLY A 178 16.24 -13.43 11.95
CA GLY A 178 17.22 -14.18 11.14
C GLY A 178 17.34 -13.67 9.70
N ASP A 179 17.36 -14.58 8.74
CA ASP A 179 17.45 -14.27 7.31
C ASP A 179 16.08 -13.80 6.80
N PRO A 180 15.95 -12.57 6.25
CA PRO A 180 14.70 -11.99 5.75
C PRO A 180 14.30 -12.58 4.38
N THR A 181 14.25 -13.90 4.24
CA THR A 181 13.80 -14.55 3.00
C THR A 181 12.26 -14.55 2.95
N PRO A 182 11.64 -13.96 1.91
CA PRO A 182 10.19 -13.97 1.75
C PRO A 182 9.69 -15.40 1.51
N LYS A 183 8.59 -15.77 2.19
CA LYS A 183 7.85 -17.02 1.95
C LYS A 183 6.50 -16.71 1.35
N ALA A 184 6.10 -17.43 0.31
CA ALA A 184 4.77 -17.27 -0.28
C ALA A 184 3.71 -17.51 0.81
N PHE A 185 2.78 -16.57 0.97
CA PHE A 185 1.66 -16.66 1.91
C PHE A 185 0.35 -16.92 1.16
N GLN A 186 -0.07 -16.00 0.28
CA GLN A 186 -1.17 -16.21 -0.66
C GLN A 186 -0.62 -16.00 -2.07
N ARG A 187 -0.55 -17.09 -2.83
CA ARG A 187 -0.03 -17.12 -4.19
C ARG A 187 -0.82 -18.13 -4.99
N THR A 188 -1.78 -17.63 -5.74
CA THR A 188 -2.66 -18.43 -6.60
C THR A 188 -2.58 -17.95 -8.05
N GLU A 189 -3.49 -18.40 -8.91
CA GLU A 189 -3.65 -17.83 -10.25
C GLU A 189 -4.43 -16.51 -10.25
N ALA A 190 -5.01 -16.14 -9.10
CA ALA A 190 -5.70 -14.88 -8.89
C ALA A 190 -4.74 -13.74 -8.50
N SER A 191 -5.25 -12.53 -8.39
CA SER A 191 -4.49 -11.39 -7.87
C SER A 191 -4.87 -11.16 -6.42
N GLU A 192 -3.89 -11.27 -5.51
CA GLU A 192 -4.05 -11.06 -4.07
C GLU A 192 -3.41 -9.74 -3.63
N ASN A 193 -4.15 -8.94 -2.86
CA ASN A 193 -3.74 -7.60 -2.45
C ASN A 193 -4.26 -7.21 -1.06
N TRP A 194 -3.84 -6.03 -0.57
CA TRP A 194 -4.37 -5.35 0.63
C TRP A 194 -4.44 -6.23 1.87
N ALA A 195 -3.37 -6.98 2.12
CA ALA A 195 -3.31 -7.85 3.28
C ALA A 195 -3.13 -7.07 4.58
N ALA A 196 -3.85 -7.46 5.63
CA ALA A 196 -3.79 -6.86 6.95
C ALA A 196 -3.86 -7.94 8.04
N PHE A 197 -2.89 -7.94 8.97
CA PHE A 197 -2.94 -8.80 10.14
C PHE A 197 -4.12 -8.43 11.04
N SER A 198 -4.77 -9.45 11.61
CA SER A 198 -5.65 -9.27 12.75
C SER A 198 -4.87 -8.77 13.97
N PRO A 199 -5.50 -8.08 14.93
CA PRO A 199 -4.83 -7.55 16.11
C PRO A 199 -4.19 -8.60 17.02
N ASP A 200 -4.65 -9.85 16.96
CA ASP A 200 -4.07 -11.01 17.67
C ASP A 200 -2.98 -11.74 16.89
N GLY A 201 -2.79 -11.37 15.60
CA GLY A 201 -1.76 -11.95 14.73
C GLY A 201 -2.06 -13.35 14.20
N HIS A 202 -3.22 -13.93 14.51
CA HIS A 202 -3.57 -15.28 14.07
C HIS A 202 -4.26 -15.35 12.71
N TRP A 203 -4.73 -14.19 12.21
CA TRP A 203 -5.49 -14.09 10.98
C TRP A 203 -4.93 -13.00 10.06
N VAL A 204 -5.19 -13.16 8.78
CA VAL A 204 -4.90 -12.15 7.76
C VAL A 204 -6.14 -11.92 6.92
N ALA A 205 -6.62 -10.68 6.89
CA ALA A 205 -7.60 -10.23 5.90
C ALA A 205 -6.87 -9.81 4.63
N PHE A 206 -7.40 -10.17 3.46
CA PHE A 206 -6.81 -9.81 2.16
C PHE A 206 -7.89 -9.75 1.09
N SER A 207 -7.60 -9.10 -0.04
CA SER A 207 -8.47 -9.10 -1.20
C SER A 207 -7.93 -10.01 -2.28
N SER A 208 -8.80 -10.78 -2.92
CA SER A 208 -8.44 -11.68 -4.03
C SER A 208 -9.50 -11.66 -5.12
N THR A 209 -9.06 -11.84 -6.38
CA THR A 209 -9.93 -12.07 -7.53
C THR A 209 -10.23 -13.56 -7.74
N ALA A 210 -9.95 -14.43 -6.76
CA ALA A 210 -10.23 -15.86 -6.84
C ALA A 210 -11.73 -16.11 -7.00
N GLY A 211 -12.12 -16.70 -8.13
CA GLY A 211 -13.50 -17.05 -8.44
C GLY A 211 -14.38 -15.90 -8.93
N SER A 212 -13.84 -14.68 -9.11
CA SER A 212 -14.56 -13.52 -9.64
C SER A 212 -13.59 -12.51 -10.25
N ASP A 213 -14.02 -11.77 -11.28
CA ASP A 213 -13.26 -10.63 -11.83
C ASP A 213 -13.28 -9.41 -10.90
N VAL A 214 -14.21 -9.38 -9.93
CA VAL A 214 -14.30 -8.35 -8.89
C VAL A 214 -13.59 -8.87 -7.64
N PRO A 215 -12.61 -8.12 -7.09
CA PRO A 215 -11.94 -8.53 -5.85
C PRO A 215 -12.93 -8.67 -4.69
N GLU A 216 -12.77 -9.73 -3.90
CA GLU A 216 -13.51 -9.97 -2.66
C GLU A 216 -12.56 -9.96 -1.47
N VAL A 217 -13.04 -9.57 -0.30
CA VAL A 217 -12.28 -9.65 0.96
C VAL A 217 -12.43 -11.04 1.55
N TYR A 218 -11.30 -11.64 1.90
CA TYR A 218 -11.18 -12.93 2.58
C TYR A 218 -10.41 -12.80 3.87
N VAL A 219 -10.58 -13.76 4.76
CA VAL A 219 -9.74 -13.98 5.95
C VAL A 219 -9.21 -15.40 5.92
N THR A 220 -7.92 -15.58 6.24
CA THR A 220 -7.26 -16.88 6.38
C THR A 220 -6.35 -16.90 7.61
N SER A 221 -5.95 -18.09 8.07
CA SER A 221 -5.05 -18.24 9.22
C SER A 221 -3.61 -17.83 8.90
N PHE A 222 -2.84 -17.45 9.91
CA PHE A 222 -1.40 -17.18 9.88
C PHE A 222 -0.71 -17.96 11.01
N PRO A 223 0.55 -18.48 10.84
CA PRO A 223 1.48 -18.26 9.72
C PRO A 223 1.25 -19.17 8.49
N THR A 224 0.45 -20.20 8.63
CA THR A 224 0.14 -21.12 7.53
C THR A 224 -1.28 -20.85 7.06
N PRO A 225 -1.47 -20.44 5.79
CA PRO A 225 -2.79 -20.26 5.23
C PRO A 225 -3.58 -21.58 5.26
N GLY A 226 -4.79 -21.51 5.80
CA GLY A 226 -5.76 -22.58 5.77
C GLY A 226 -6.89 -22.28 4.77
N GLN A 227 -8.12 -22.61 5.15
CA GLN A 227 -9.29 -22.19 4.43
C GLN A 227 -9.36 -20.66 4.38
N ALA A 228 -9.82 -20.09 3.27
CA ALA A 228 -10.15 -18.69 3.15
C ALA A 228 -11.66 -18.50 3.29
N TRP A 229 -12.08 -17.66 4.24
CA TRP A 229 -13.49 -17.29 4.47
C TRP A 229 -13.77 -15.94 3.83
N ARG A 230 -14.77 -15.91 2.94
CA ARG A 230 -15.21 -14.66 2.31
C ARG A 230 -15.92 -13.78 3.34
N ILE A 231 -15.53 -12.51 3.38
CA ILE A 231 -16.04 -11.49 4.31
C ILE A 231 -16.99 -10.54 3.59
N SER A 232 -16.62 -10.07 2.38
CA SER A 232 -17.44 -9.16 1.59
C SER A 232 -18.59 -9.92 0.89
N ALA A 233 -19.68 -9.22 0.57
CA ALA A 233 -20.83 -9.79 -0.12
C ALA A 233 -20.76 -9.60 -1.66
N ASP A 234 -20.47 -8.37 -2.09
CA ASP A 234 -20.56 -7.91 -3.48
C ASP A 234 -19.26 -7.20 -3.93
N GLY A 235 -18.12 -7.74 -3.52
CA GLY A 235 -16.80 -7.17 -3.79
C GLY A 235 -16.25 -6.38 -2.61
N GLY A 236 -14.91 -6.26 -2.56
CA GLY A 236 -14.25 -5.51 -1.51
C GLY A 236 -12.73 -5.46 -1.65
N THR A 237 -12.18 -4.35 -1.23
CA THR A 237 -10.73 -4.09 -1.22
C THR A 237 -10.33 -3.31 0.01
N GLN A 238 -9.01 -3.15 0.25
CA GLN A 238 -8.45 -2.30 1.30
C GLN A 238 -8.95 -2.64 2.71
N ALA A 239 -8.97 -3.93 3.06
CA ALA A 239 -9.43 -4.39 4.37
C ALA A 239 -8.59 -3.79 5.52
N ARG A 240 -9.27 -3.34 6.59
CA ARG A 240 -8.69 -2.85 7.83
C ARG A 240 -9.42 -3.45 9.02
N TRP A 241 -8.69 -3.96 9.98
CA TRP A 241 -9.25 -4.49 11.22
C TRP A 241 -9.55 -3.38 12.22
N ARG A 242 -10.68 -3.50 12.93
CA ARG A 242 -10.83 -2.81 14.20
C ARG A 242 -9.86 -3.42 15.22
N ARG A 243 -9.32 -2.60 16.11
CA ARG A 243 -8.27 -3.02 17.05
C ARG A 243 -8.66 -4.18 17.98
N ASP A 244 -9.92 -4.41 18.24
CA ASP A 244 -10.40 -5.53 19.05
C ASP A 244 -10.65 -6.83 18.25
N GLY A 245 -10.39 -6.81 16.95
CA GLY A 245 -10.54 -7.96 16.04
C GLY A 245 -11.99 -8.35 15.73
N LYS A 246 -12.97 -7.58 16.18
CA LYS A 246 -14.41 -7.93 16.02
C LYS A 246 -15.05 -7.33 14.78
N GLU A 247 -14.33 -6.54 14.02
CA GLU A 247 -14.87 -5.85 12.86
C GLU A 247 -13.78 -5.66 11.79
N ILE A 248 -14.17 -5.81 10.54
CA ILE A 248 -13.33 -5.53 9.38
C ILE A 248 -14.02 -4.45 8.57
N PHE A 249 -13.30 -3.36 8.30
CA PHE A 249 -13.72 -2.30 7.38
C PHE A 249 -13.11 -2.54 6.02
N TYR A 250 -13.86 -2.30 4.95
CA TYR A 250 -13.36 -2.47 3.58
C TYR A 250 -14.08 -1.55 2.61
N VAL A 251 -13.52 -1.35 1.44
CA VAL A 251 -14.09 -0.52 0.37
C VAL A 251 -14.80 -1.39 -0.64
N ALA A 252 -16.10 -1.17 -0.81
CA ALA A 252 -16.90 -1.80 -1.87
C ALA A 252 -16.59 -1.21 -3.26
N PRO A 253 -16.97 -1.88 -4.37
CA PRO A 253 -16.68 -1.41 -5.74
C PRO A 253 -17.27 -0.03 -6.06
N ASP A 254 -18.37 0.35 -5.46
CA ASP A 254 -19.03 1.67 -5.58
C ASP A 254 -18.42 2.75 -4.68
N ARG A 255 -17.31 2.41 -3.98
CA ARG A 255 -16.57 3.24 -3.02
C ARG A 255 -17.29 3.47 -1.69
N GLU A 256 -18.27 2.66 -1.37
CA GLU A 256 -18.85 2.67 -0.05
C GLU A 256 -17.90 2.03 0.95
N LEU A 257 -17.67 2.69 2.09
CA LEU A 257 -16.97 2.09 3.22
C LEU A 257 -17.94 1.14 3.91
N MET A 258 -17.57 -0.13 3.96
CA MET A 258 -18.35 -1.19 4.57
C MET A 258 -17.78 -1.58 5.92
N SER A 259 -18.63 -2.07 6.80
CA SER A 259 -18.28 -2.69 8.07
C SER A 259 -18.81 -4.11 8.11
N ALA A 260 -17.93 -5.09 8.35
CA ALA A 260 -18.27 -6.48 8.57
C ALA A 260 -17.98 -6.85 10.04
N ALA A 261 -19.01 -7.10 10.85
CA ALA A 261 -18.86 -7.69 12.17
C ALA A 261 -18.50 -9.16 12.01
N VAL A 262 -17.44 -9.61 12.70
CA VAL A 262 -16.93 -10.97 12.59
C VAL A 262 -16.72 -11.60 13.96
N THR A 263 -16.97 -12.90 14.03
CA THR A 263 -16.57 -13.77 15.16
C THR A 263 -15.45 -14.68 14.67
N LEU A 264 -14.32 -14.62 15.37
CA LEU A 264 -13.15 -15.44 15.12
C LEU A 264 -13.10 -16.53 16.17
N ASP A 265 -13.22 -17.76 15.76
CA ASP A 265 -12.97 -18.94 16.58
C ASP A 265 -11.57 -19.51 16.24
N ARG A 266 -11.15 -20.54 16.95
CA ARG A 266 -9.80 -21.12 16.75
C ARG A 266 -9.50 -21.50 15.29
N ASP A 267 -10.48 -22.07 14.59
CA ASP A 267 -10.32 -22.66 13.25
C ASP A 267 -11.42 -22.20 12.28
N SER A 268 -12.16 -21.13 12.61
CA SER A 268 -13.25 -20.65 11.76
C SER A 268 -13.48 -19.14 11.89
N VAL A 269 -14.00 -18.57 10.82
CA VAL A 269 -14.41 -17.17 10.75
C VAL A 269 -15.88 -17.12 10.34
N ARG A 270 -16.68 -16.44 11.12
CA ARG A 270 -18.09 -16.20 10.82
C ARG A 270 -18.34 -14.70 10.65
N VAL A 271 -19.02 -14.36 9.57
CA VAL A 271 -19.55 -13.01 9.37
C VAL A 271 -20.91 -12.92 10.02
N ASP A 272 -21.05 -12.05 11.03
CA ASP A 272 -22.28 -11.88 11.77
C ASP A 272 -23.22 -10.85 11.11
N ARG A 273 -22.63 -9.77 10.56
CA ARG A 273 -23.36 -8.68 9.91
C ARG A 273 -22.44 -7.90 8.97
N ILE A 274 -22.97 -7.46 7.84
CA ILE A 274 -22.34 -6.49 6.96
C ILE A 274 -23.26 -5.29 6.83
N GLU A 275 -22.71 -4.09 6.98
CA GLU A 275 -23.47 -2.85 6.86
C GLU A 275 -22.66 -1.77 6.12
N PRO A 276 -23.31 -0.97 5.27
CA PRO A 276 -22.70 0.19 4.68
C PRO A 276 -22.55 1.30 5.72
N LEU A 277 -21.46 2.07 5.64
CA LEU A 277 -21.25 3.23 6.51
C LEU A 277 -21.46 4.53 5.73
N PHE A 278 -20.60 4.81 4.76
CA PHE A 278 -20.72 6.01 3.91
C PHE A 278 -19.89 5.89 2.65
N THR A 279 -20.28 6.64 1.61
CA THR A 279 -19.53 6.69 0.34
C THR A 279 -18.30 7.59 0.47
N MET A 280 -17.14 7.06 0.14
CA MET A 280 -15.87 7.78 0.14
C MET A 280 -15.57 8.36 -1.24
N ARG A 281 -14.93 9.54 -1.25
CA ARG A 281 -14.41 10.20 -2.45
C ARG A 281 -12.90 10.27 -2.35
N PHE A 282 -12.18 9.34 -2.95
CA PHE A 282 -10.72 9.31 -2.93
C PHE A 282 -10.14 9.37 -4.33
N PRO A 283 -8.87 9.83 -4.50
CA PRO A 283 -8.20 9.88 -5.79
C PRO A 283 -8.13 8.51 -6.45
N TYR A 284 -8.27 8.49 -7.77
CA TYR A 284 -8.04 7.26 -8.53
C TYR A 284 -6.59 6.80 -8.35
N GLY A 285 -6.40 5.48 -8.15
CA GLY A 285 -5.06 4.90 -7.92
C GLY A 285 -4.56 5.02 -6.48
N ALA A 286 -5.35 5.56 -5.53
CA ALA A 286 -5.03 5.45 -4.12
C ALA A 286 -5.33 4.02 -3.63
N TYR A 287 -4.29 3.25 -3.35
CA TYR A 287 -4.40 1.86 -2.88
C TYR A 287 -4.67 1.76 -1.38
N HIS A 288 -4.21 2.71 -0.58
CA HIS A 288 -4.56 2.88 0.83
C HIS A 288 -5.21 4.25 0.97
N ALA A 289 -6.50 4.32 0.62
CA ALA A 289 -7.26 5.55 0.57
C ALA A 289 -7.78 5.98 1.94
N PHE A 290 -7.81 5.07 2.91
CA PHE A 290 -8.27 5.33 4.27
C PHE A 290 -7.52 4.49 5.30
N ASP A 291 -7.61 4.93 6.55
CA ASP A 291 -7.22 4.14 7.71
C ASP A 291 -8.18 4.37 8.89
N VAL A 292 -8.14 3.49 9.88
CA VAL A 292 -9.12 3.41 10.96
C VAL A 292 -8.48 3.85 12.27
N ALA A 293 -9.11 4.78 12.99
CA ALA A 293 -8.71 5.14 14.34
C ALA A 293 -8.87 3.93 15.30
N ARG A 294 -8.06 3.91 16.36
CA ARG A 294 -8.01 2.80 17.34
C ARG A 294 -9.37 2.39 17.92
N ASP A 295 -10.27 3.37 18.06
CA ASP A 295 -11.62 3.17 18.60
C ASP A 295 -12.59 2.55 17.59
N GLY A 296 -12.22 2.49 16.29
CA GLY A 296 -13.10 2.03 15.21
C GLY A 296 -14.28 2.96 14.95
N GLN A 297 -14.25 4.20 15.50
CA GLN A 297 -15.35 5.16 15.37
C GLN A 297 -15.06 6.27 14.38
N ARG A 298 -13.79 6.42 13.96
CA ARG A 298 -13.34 7.46 13.06
C ARG A 298 -12.44 6.89 11.98
N PHE A 299 -12.55 7.47 10.79
CA PHE A 299 -11.82 7.07 9.59
C PHE A 299 -11.08 8.27 9.03
N LEU A 300 -9.77 8.14 8.82
CA LEU A 300 -8.99 9.13 8.08
C LEU A 300 -9.04 8.75 6.61
N VAL A 301 -9.60 9.62 5.77
CA VAL A 301 -9.78 9.37 4.34
C VAL A 301 -8.98 10.37 3.54
N ASN A 302 -8.27 9.90 2.53
CA ASN A 302 -7.65 10.73 1.49
C ASN A 302 -8.75 11.23 0.54
N THR A 303 -9.37 12.36 0.85
CA THR A 303 -10.56 12.86 0.15
C THR A 303 -10.20 13.67 -1.09
N ALA A 304 -10.60 13.22 -2.27
CA ALA A 304 -10.39 13.95 -3.53
C ALA A 304 -11.16 15.27 -3.57
N ILE A 305 -10.51 16.32 -4.08
CA ILE A 305 -11.12 17.64 -4.27
C ILE A 305 -11.49 17.83 -5.74
N GLY A 306 -12.74 18.28 -6.01
CA GLY A 306 -13.24 18.49 -7.37
C GLY A 306 -13.74 17.22 -8.06
N SER A 307 -13.75 17.21 -9.40
CA SER A 307 -14.22 16.08 -10.22
C SER A 307 -13.27 14.88 -10.28
N ALA A 308 -12.11 14.95 -9.67
CA ALA A 308 -11.09 13.90 -9.65
C ALA A 308 -11.52 12.58 -8.95
N GLY A 309 -12.69 12.58 -8.31
CA GLY A 309 -13.30 11.40 -7.68
C GLY A 309 -14.37 10.69 -8.52
N ALA A 310 -14.64 11.12 -9.76
CA ALA A 310 -15.62 10.46 -10.62
C ALA A 310 -15.07 9.10 -11.13
N PRO A 311 -15.86 8.02 -11.11
CA PRO A 311 -15.41 6.72 -11.60
C PRO A 311 -15.15 6.79 -13.11
N GLN A 312 -13.91 6.66 -13.54
CA GLN A 312 -13.59 6.24 -14.90
C GLN A 312 -13.67 4.71 -14.92
N GLN A 313 -14.80 4.20 -15.29
CA GLN A 313 -15.10 2.76 -15.38
C GLN A 313 -14.34 2.00 -16.49
N ALA A 314 -13.30 2.56 -17.11
CA ALA A 314 -12.77 2.04 -18.38
C ALA A 314 -11.31 1.55 -18.37
N ALA A 315 -10.59 1.52 -17.25
CA ALA A 315 -9.15 1.24 -17.28
C ALA A 315 -8.67 -0.04 -16.58
N LEU A 316 -9.57 -0.87 -16.04
CA LEU A 316 -9.20 -2.13 -15.38
C LEU A 316 -9.62 -3.40 -16.15
N LEU A 317 -10.16 -3.27 -17.35
CA LEU A 317 -10.38 -4.44 -18.22
C LEU A 317 -9.11 -4.66 -19.06
N PRO A 318 -8.58 -5.89 -19.10
CA PRO A 318 -7.48 -6.23 -19.98
C PRO A 318 -7.90 -5.99 -21.44
N GLU A 319 -6.96 -5.54 -22.27
CA GLU A 319 -7.13 -5.14 -23.67
C GLU A 319 -7.82 -6.17 -24.60
N LYS A 320 -8.08 -7.39 -24.11
CA LYS A 320 -8.75 -8.47 -24.85
C LYS A 320 -10.27 -8.39 -24.94
N ALA A 321 -10.92 -7.41 -24.32
CA ALA A 321 -12.39 -7.25 -24.38
C ALA A 321 -12.85 -6.16 -25.38
N ARG A 322 -11.96 -5.69 -26.26
CA ARG A 322 -12.27 -4.68 -27.29
C ARG A 322 -12.22 -5.21 -28.72
N GLN A 323 -12.69 -6.44 -28.95
CA GLN A 323 -12.97 -6.92 -30.30
C GLN A 323 -14.37 -7.51 -30.36
#